data_e91a566c8c3df3cf9b0e5976c5357230
#
_entry.id   e91a566c8c3df3cf9b0e5976c5357230
#
_cell.length_a   1.000
_cell.length_b   1.000
_cell.length_c   1.000
_cell.angle_alpha   90.00
_cell.angle_beta   90.00
_cell.angle_gamma   90.00
#
_symmetry.space_group_name_H-M   'P 1'
#
loop_
_entity.id
_entity.type
_entity.pdbx_description
1 polymer ?
#
loop_
_entity_poly.entity_id
_entity_poly.type
_entity_poly.pdbx_seq_one_letter_code
_entity_poly.pdbx_strand_id
1 'polypeptide(L)'
;MFQLRPHQQTAMDALSQHSKGIVVMPTGGGKTNVGIFDAVRQFQSNISKTIVVVSPRILLAEQLSSEYLEFITNANVLHIHSGETRHFSTTKPNVIRNWYEQAQGHKLIFTTYNSLQQLQRAEITVDTIYMDEAHNSIQRHFFPAVEYFSAEAERCFFFTATPKYSNVIGKAGMNDTEVYGSIIAKVPAPQLVQNGYIIPPKVICKQMRLSVKGEDIAQRDCEYLLDLILNPKQVTVTEGLVDYSNSVDKVLICAKATKHIIGLLSETD
;
A
#
# COMPACT_ATOMS: atom_id res chain seq x y z
N MET A 1 -9.89 -6.05 -23.25
CA MET A 1 -8.51 -6.45 -22.86
C MET A 1 -7.93 -5.30 -22.05
N PHE A 2 -7.53 -5.54 -20.80
CA PHE A 2 -6.93 -4.50 -19.95
C PHE A 2 -5.56 -4.11 -20.53
N GLN A 3 -5.31 -2.80 -20.67
CA GLN A 3 -4.06 -2.28 -21.21
C GLN A 3 -3.39 -1.38 -20.16
N LEU A 4 -2.12 -1.63 -19.91
CA LEU A 4 -1.32 -0.77 -19.03
C LEU A 4 -1.22 0.65 -19.59
N ARG A 5 -1.31 1.65 -18.72
CA ARG A 5 -1.03 3.04 -19.07
C ARG A 5 0.47 3.21 -19.37
N PRO A 6 0.89 4.20 -20.16
CA PRO A 6 2.31 4.37 -20.54
C PRO A 6 3.28 4.38 -19.36
N HIS A 7 2.94 5.08 -18.28
CA HIS A 7 3.79 5.14 -17.08
C HIS A 7 3.86 3.79 -16.31
N GLN A 8 2.79 2.99 -16.36
CA GLN A 8 2.77 1.64 -15.79
C GLN A 8 3.62 0.69 -16.63
N GLN A 9 3.56 0.81 -17.97
CA GLN A 9 4.41 0.05 -18.86
C GLN A 9 5.89 0.37 -18.62
N THR A 10 6.24 1.65 -18.52
CA THR A 10 7.62 2.06 -18.18
C THR A 10 8.10 1.48 -16.85
N ALA A 11 7.24 1.46 -15.82
CA ALA A 11 7.57 0.84 -14.55
C ALA A 11 7.76 -0.68 -14.68
N MET A 12 6.89 -1.35 -15.43
CA MET A 12 6.99 -2.79 -15.68
C MET A 12 8.25 -3.16 -16.47
N ASP A 13 8.64 -2.35 -17.46
CA ASP A 13 9.88 -2.52 -18.20
C ASP A 13 11.10 -2.38 -17.27
N ALA A 14 11.06 -1.44 -16.32
CA ALA A 14 12.10 -1.29 -15.29
C ALA A 14 12.17 -2.52 -14.39
N LEU A 15 11.03 -3.11 -13.95
CA LEU A 15 11.02 -4.35 -13.18
C LEU A 15 11.69 -5.50 -13.96
N SER A 16 11.54 -5.54 -15.28
CA SER A 16 12.13 -6.60 -16.11
C SER A 16 13.64 -6.51 -16.26
N GLN A 17 14.21 -5.33 -16.06
CA GLN A 17 15.65 -5.06 -16.19
C GLN A 17 16.40 -5.13 -14.86
N HIS A 18 15.70 -5.21 -13.73
CA HIS A 18 16.28 -5.18 -12.40
C HIS A 18 15.79 -6.36 -11.55
N SER A 19 16.63 -6.85 -10.65
CA SER A 19 16.24 -7.83 -9.62
C SER A 19 15.77 -7.15 -8.33
N LYS A 20 16.15 -5.89 -8.11
CA LYS A 20 15.80 -5.13 -6.90
C LYS A 20 15.62 -3.66 -7.22
N GLY A 21 14.66 -3.00 -6.55
CA GLY A 21 14.53 -1.55 -6.66
C GLY A 21 13.23 -0.97 -6.14
N ILE A 22 13.21 0.35 -6.07
CA ILE A 22 12.07 1.14 -5.59
C ILE A 22 11.28 1.67 -6.79
N VAL A 23 9.99 1.46 -6.78
CA VAL A 23 9.02 2.09 -7.70
C VAL A 23 8.28 3.19 -6.96
N VAL A 24 8.56 4.44 -7.32
CA VAL A 24 7.90 5.62 -6.74
C VAL A 24 6.76 6.06 -7.65
N MET A 25 5.53 5.85 -7.20
CA MET A 25 4.34 6.20 -7.97
C MET A 25 3.23 6.68 -7.02
N PRO A 26 2.52 7.79 -7.34
CA PRO A 26 1.45 8.32 -6.51
C PRO A 26 0.32 7.32 -6.28
N THR A 27 -0.45 7.53 -5.22
CA THR A 27 -1.72 6.82 -5.01
C THR A 27 -2.65 7.10 -6.21
N GLY A 28 -3.36 6.07 -6.66
CA GLY A 28 -4.16 6.13 -7.89
C GLY A 28 -3.37 6.00 -9.19
N GLY A 29 -2.03 5.99 -9.15
CA GLY A 29 -1.19 5.76 -10.32
C GLY A 29 -1.18 4.31 -10.84
N GLY A 30 -1.69 3.37 -10.04
CA GLY A 30 -1.82 1.96 -10.41
C GLY A 30 -0.56 1.13 -10.15
N LYS A 31 0.11 1.36 -9.01
CA LYS A 31 1.21 0.51 -8.51
C LYS A 31 0.85 -0.98 -8.52
N THR A 32 -0.34 -1.30 -8.01
CA THR A 32 -0.86 -2.66 -7.95
C THR A 32 -0.88 -3.33 -9.32
N ASN A 33 -1.34 -2.62 -10.35
CA ASN A 33 -1.38 -3.16 -11.71
C ASN A 33 0.02 -3.53 -12.23
N VAL A 34 1.05 -2.75 -11.91
CA VAL A 34 2.44 -3.07 -12.30
C VAL A 34 2.87 -4.40 -11.67
N GLY A 35 2.60 -4.61 -10.39
CA GLY A 35 2.88 -5.88 -9.69
C GLY A 35 2.06 -7.06 -10.25
N ILE A 36 0.76 -6.86 -10.49
CA ILE A 36 -0.12 -7.88 -11.07
C ILE A 36 0.41 -8.33 -12.44
N PHE A 37 0.68 -7.41 -13.35
CA PHE A 37 1.09 -7.77 -14.70
C PHE A 37 2.51 -8.36 -14.77
N ASP A 38 3.42 -7.94 -13.86
CA ASP A 38 4.71 -8.60 -13.71
C ASP A 38 4.54 -10.04 -13.18
N ALA A 39 3.64 -10.27 -12.21
CA ALA A 39 3.31 -11.60 -11.71
C ALA A 39 2.65 -12.48 -12.79
N VAL A 40 1.69 -11.95 -13.54
CA VAL A 40 1.06 -12.65 -14.68
C VAL A 40 2.12 -13.09 -15.68
N ARG A 41 3.05 -12.20 -16.04
CA ARG A 41 4.15 -12.53 -16.96
C ARG A 41 5.03 -13.66 -16.43
N GLN A 42 5.36 -13.66 -15.14
CA GLN A 42 6.16 -14.71 -14.52
C GLN A 42 5.42 -16.05 -14.48
N PHE A 43 4.11 -16.04 -14.26
CA PHE A 43 3.28 -17.24 -14.22
C PHE A 43 2.90 -17.78 -15.62
N GLN A 44 3.35 -17.13 -16.69
CA GLN A 44 3.35 -17.71 -18.03
C GLN A 44 4.53 -18.67 -18.26
N SER A 45 5.51 -18.70 -17.34
CA SER A 45 6.64 -19.64 -17.38
C SER A 45 6.17 -21.08 -17.11
N ASN A 46 6.83 -22.05 -17.76
CA ASN A 46 6.65 -23.47 -17.45
C ASN A 46 7.32 -23.89 -16.13
N ILE A 47 8.12 -23.02 -15.54
CA ILE A 47 8.80 -23.23 -14.24
C ILE A 47 7.92 -22.66 -13.15
N SER A 48 7.63 -23.47 -12.14
CA SER A 48 6.86 -23.05 -10.96
C SER A 48 7.53 -21.87 -10.27
N LYS A 49 6.79 -20.80 -10.02
CA LYS A 49 7.27 -19.59 -9.35
C LYS A 49 6.49 -19.34 -8.07
N THR A 50 7.19 -18.84 -7.05
CA THR A 50 6.62 -18.41 -5.78
C THR A 50 6.70 -16.88 -5.69
N ILE A 51 5.55 -16.23 -5.70
CA ILE A 51 5.45 -14.78 -5.60
C ILE A 51 4.79 -14.40 -4.27
N VAL A 52 5.39 -13.46 -3.57
CA VAL A 52 4.89 -12.93 -2.30
C VAL A 52 4.50 -11.46 -2.48
N VAL A 53 3.32 -11.11 -1.98
CA VAL A 53 2.80 -9.74 -1.94
C VAL A 53 2.65 -9.31 -0.49
N VAL A 54 3.37 -8.28 -0.08
CA VAL A 54 3.40 -7.77 1.30
C VAL A 54 2.65 -6.46 1.38
N SER A 55 1.73 -6.35 2.32
CA SER A 55 0.96 -5.13 2.58
C SER A 55 1.08 -4.66 4.04
N PRO A 56 0.79 -3.39 4.35
CA PRO A 56 0.88 -2.90 5.72
C PRO A 56 -0.25 -3.38 6.64
N ARG A 57 -1.39 -3.80 6.09
CA ARG A 57 -2.58 -4.17 6.87
C ARG A 57 -3.33 -5.35 6.24
N ILE A 58 -4.06 -6.11 7.06
CA ILE A 58 -4.84 -7.28 6.65
C ILE A 58 -5.87 -6.91 5.57
N LEU A 59 -6.64 -5.84 5.77
CA LEU A 59 -7.64 -5.41 4.78
C LEU A 59 -7.03 -5.08 3.41
N LEU A 60 -5.82 -4.52 3.38
CA LEU A 60 -5.11 -4.28 2.13
C LEU A 60 -4.56 -5.57 1.53
N ALA A 61 -4.15 -6.56 2.34
CA ALA A 61 -3.76 -7.87 1.84
C ALA A 61 -4.94 -8.58 1.14
N GLU A 62 -6.15 -8.50 1.71
CA GLU A 62 -7.37 -9.04 1.13
C GLU A 62 -7.75 -8.30 -0.17
N GLN A 63 -7.67 -6.98 -0.18
CA GLN A 63 -7.92 -6.18 -1.38
C GLN A 63 -6.94 -6.54 -2.50
N LEU A 64 -5.63 -6.56 -2.20
CA LEU A 64 -4.60 -6.95 -3.17
C LEU A 64 -4.83 -8.38 -3.66
N SER A 65 -5.17 -9.32 -2.78
CA SER A 65 -5.50 -10.68 -3.17
C SER A 65 -6.65 -10.71 -4.19
N SER A 66 -7.72 -9.98 -3.92
CA SER A 66 -8.87 -9.91 -4.83
C SER A 66 -8.47 -9.33 -6.19
N GLU A 67 -7.68 -8.24 -6.21
CA GLU A 67 -7.21 -7.60 -7.45
C GLU A 67 -6.27 -8.51 -8.27
N TYR A 68 -5.33 -9.21 -7.60
CA TYR A 68 -4.42 -10.16 -8.27
C TYR A 68 -5.16 -11.36 -8.86
N LEU A 69 -6.16 -11.90 -8.14
CA LEU A 69 -6.91 -13.09 -8.55
C LEU A 69 -7.93 -12.83 -9.66
N GLU A 70 -8.22 -11.58 -10.00
CA GLU A 70 -8.94 -11.23 -11.24
C GLU A 70 -8.14 -11.62 -12.50
N PHE A 71 -6.81 -11.64 -12.41
CA PHE A 71 -5.91 -11.89 -13.54
C PHE A 71 -5.13 -13.20 -13.44
N ILE A 72 -4.97 -13.75 -12.24
CA ILE A 72 -4.16 -14.93 -11.95
C ILE A 72 -5.07 -16.05 -11.45
N THR A 73 -5.30 -17.06 -12.28
CA THR A 73 -6.16 -18.21 -11.98
C THR A 73 -5.38 -19.54 -11.85
N ASN A 74 -4.08 -19.53 -12.18
CA ASN A 74 -3.23 -20.71 -12.30
C ASN A 74 -2.21 -20.82 -11.13
N ALA A 75 -2.51 -20.23 -9.97
CA ALA A 75 -1.65 -20.29 -8.80
C ALA A 75 -2.37 -20.82 -7.56
N ASN A 76 -1.63 -21.53 -6.70
CA ASN A 76 -2.10 -21.86 -5.36
C ASN A 76 -1.96 -20.64 -4.46
N VAL A 77 -2.98 -20.32 -3.70
CA VAL A 77 -3.07 -19.10 -2.88
C VAL A 77 -2.93 -19.42 -1.40
N LEU A 78 -2.07 -18.66 -0.71
CA LEU A 78 -1.91 -18.71 0.73
C LEU A 78 -1.95 -17.29 1.31
N HIS A 79 -2.68 -17.12 2.41
CA HIS A 79 -2.65 -15.91 3.22
C HIS A 79 -1.87 -16.13 4.51
N ILE A 80 -0.96 -15.20 4.84
CA ILE A 80 -0.17 -15.27 6.08
C ILE A 80 -0.49 -14.04 6.92
N HIS A 81 -1.61 -14.11 7.62
CA HIS A 81 -2.07 -13.12 8.60
C HIS A 81 -3.15 -13.73 9.51
N SER A 82 -3.48 -13.04 10.59
CA SER A 82 -4.45 -13.48 11.60
C SER A 82 -5.91 -13.09 11.30
N GLY A 83 -6.16 -12.39 10.20
CA GLY A 83 -7.52 -11.99 9.82
C GLY A 83 -8.29 -13.09 9.11
N GLU A 84 -9.60 -12.87 8.98
CA GLU A 84 -10.47 -13.73 8.20
C GLU A 84 -10.21 -13.56 6.71
N THR A 85 -10.25 -14.64 5.96
CA THR A 85 -10.08 -14.68 4.50
C THR A 85 -10.87 -15.85 3.93
N ARG A 86 -11.17 -15.80 2.64
CA ARG A 86 -11.81 -16.91 1.90
C ARG A 86 -10.79 -17.96 1.44
N HIS A 87 -9.51 -17.68 1.57
CA HIS A 87 -8.43 -18.58 1.18
C HIS A 87 -7.83 -19.28 2.39
N PHE A 88 -7.04 -20.31 2.15
CA PHE A 88 -6.29 -20.95 3.22
C PHE A 88 -5.33 -19.94 3.85
N SER A 89 -5.37 -19.84 5.18
CA SER A 89 -4.54 -18.88 5.92
C SER A 89 -3.91 -19.51 7.15
N THR A 90 -2.69 -19.09 7.45
CA THR A 90 -1.96 -19.52 8.64
C THR A 90 -0.81 -18.56 8.95
N THR A 91 -0.48 -18.43 10.23
CA THR A 91 0.74 -17.74 10.71
C THR A 91 1.76 -18.69 11.30
N LYS A 92 1.54 -20.01 11.22
CA LYS A 92 2.43 -21.02 11.79
C LYS A 92 3.48 -21.44 10.76
N PRO A 93 4.79 -21.24 11.01
CA PRO A 93 5.86 -21.50 10.03
C PRO A 93 5.87 -22.95 9.49
N ASN A 94 5.66 -23.93 10.35
CA ASN A 94 5.61 -25.34 9.94
C ASN A 94 4.42 -25.63 9.00
N VAL A 95 3.28 -24.98 9.21
CA VAL A 95 2.10 -25.14 8.34
C VAL A 95 2.32 -24.43 7.00
N ILE A 96 2.99 -23.26 7.00
CA ILE A 96 3.41 -22.55 5.77
C ILE A 96 4.33 -23.45 4.95
N ARG A 97 5.37 -24.04 5.58
CA ARG A 97 6.32 -24.96 4.93
C ARG A 97 5.59 -26.17 4.34
N ASN A 98 4.76 -26.86 5.11
CA ASN A 98 4.00 -28.01 4.65
C ASN A 98 3.11 -27.69 3.45
N TRP A 99 2.41 -26.53 3.50
CA TRP A 99 1.61 -26.07 2.36
C TRP A 99 2.49 -25.82 1.13
N TYR A 100 3.63 -25.16 1.31
CA TYR A 100 4.58 -24.86 0.23
C TYR A 100 5.10 -26.13 -0.46
N GLU A 101 5.42 -27.18 0.30
CA GLU A 101 5.91 -28.47 -0.20
C GLU A 101 4.82 -29.26 -0.92
N GLN A 102 3.58 -29.16 -0.47
CA GLN A 102 2.44 -29.90 -1.06
C GLN A 102 1.85 -29.20 -2.29
N ALA A 103 1.88 -27.87 -2.33
CA ALA A 103 1.31 -27.10 -3.43
C ALA A 103 2.12 -27.28 -4.72
N GLN A 104 1.48 -27.81 -5.75
CA GLN A 104 2.08 -28.00 -7.07
C GLN A 104 1.88 -26.76 -7.96
N GLY A 105 2.85 -26.45 -8.82
CA GLY A 105 2.76 -25.31 -9.73
C GLY A 105 3.05 -23.97 -9.06
N HIS A 106 2.53 -22.90 -9.63
CA HIS A 106 2.75 -21.55 -9.14
C HIS A 106 2.12 -21.31 -7.77
N LYS A 107 2.77 -20.47 -6.96
CA LYS A 107 2.34 -20.12 -5.62
C LYS A 107 2.26 -18.59 -5.48
N LEU A 108 1.13 -18.10 -5.00
CA LEU A 108 0.88 -16.69 -4.75
C LEU A 108 0.53 -16.49 -3.28
N ILE A 109 1.39 -15.79 -2.56
CA ILE A 109 1.31 -15.64 -1.11
C ILE A 109 1.04 -14.17 -0.77
N PHE A 110 -0.02 -13.92 -0.01
CA PHE A 110 -0.34 -12.60 0.52
C PHE A 110 -0.02 -12.55 2.00
N THR A 111 0.73 -11.53 2.42
CA THR A 111 1.15 -11.38 3.81
C THR A 111 1.15 -9.91 4.24
N THR A 112 1.26 -9.69 5.54
CA THR A 112 1.49 -8.35 6.09
C THR A 112 2.92 -8.21 6.59
N TYR A 113 3.41 -6.97 6.70
CA TYR A 113 4.72 -6.73 7.33
C TYR A 113 4.83 -7.36 8.72
N ASN A 114 3.74 -7.37 9.50
CA ASN A 114 3.70 -8.04 10.81
C ASN A 114 3.93 -9.54 10.73
N SER A 115 3.45 -10.19 9.67
CA SER A 115 3.52 -11.64 9.51
C SER A 115 4.70 -12.10 8.68
N LEU A 116 5.46 -11.18 8.07
CA LEU A 116 6.59 -11.47 7.19
C LEU A 116 7.68 -12.30 7.90
N GLN A 117 7.89 -12.08 9.20
CA GLN A 117 8.80 -12.88 10.00
C GLN A 117 8.37 -14.36 10.10
N GLN A 118 7.06 -14.66 10.04
CA GLN A 118 6.59 -16.05 10.07
C GLN A 118 6.90 -16.76 8.74
N LEU A 119 6.82 -16.02 7.64
CA LEU A 119 7.25 -16.52 6.33
C LEU A 119 8.77 -16.78 6.32
N GLN A 120 9.57 -15.88 6.87
CA GLN A 120 11.02 -16.08 7.03
C GLN A 120 11.32 -17.36 7.81
N ARG A 121 10.64 -17.60 8.94
CA ARG A 121 10.81 -18.81 9.76
C ARG A 121 10.36 -20.10 9.08
N ALA A 122 9.53 -19.99 8.05
CA ALA A 122 9.13 -21.15 7.26
C ALA A 122 10.23 -21.62 6.30
N GLU A 123 11.27 -20.81 6.04
CA GLU A 123 12.44 -21.12 5.22
C GLU A 123 12.07 -21.67 3.83
N ILE A 124 11.08 -21.04 3.19
CA ILE A 124 10.68 -21.37 1.83
C ILE A 124 11.42 -20.49 0.82
N THR A 125 11.57 -20.97 -0.40
CA THR A 125 12.16 -20.19 -1.48
C THR A 125 11.15 -19.23 -2.07
N VAL A 126 11.53 -17.97 -2.25
CA VAL A 126 10.72 -16.92 -2.84
C VAL A 126 11.42 -16.41 -4.11
N ASP A 127 10.75 -16.52 -5.25
CA ASP A 127 11.27 -16.01 -6.52
C ASP A 127 11.11 -14.49 -6.61
N THR A 128 9.93 -13.98 -6.29
CA THR A 128 9.68 -12.53 -6.34
C THR A 128 8.88 -12.08 -5.12
N ILE A 129 9.28 -10.97 -4.53
CA ILE A 129 8.53 -10.31 -3.46
C ILE A 129 8.20 -8.87 -3.85
N TYR A 130 6.93 -8.51 -3.76
CA TYR A 130 6.43 -7.15 -3.91
C TYR A 130 6.06 -6.60 -2.55
N MET A 131 6.67 -5.50 -2.16
CA MET A 131 6.42 -4.81 -0.89
C MET A 131 5.62 -3.54 -1.15
N ASP A 132 4.30 -3.62 -0.96
CA ASP A 132 3.40 -2.49 -1.14
C ASP A 132 3.47 -1.54 0.06
N GLU A 133 3.24 -0.24 -0.21
CA GLU A 133 3.41 0.86 0.75
C GLU A 133 4.73 0.74 1.54
N ALA A 134 5.82 0.53 0.80
CA ALA A 134 7.13 0.16 1.32
C ALA A 134 7.75 1.17 2.30
N HIS A 135 7.21 2.39 2.40
CA HIS A 135 7.59 3.33 3.45
C HIS A 135 7.28 2.82 4.88
N ASN A 136 6.52 1.72 5.02
CA ASN A 136 6.30 1.03 6.30
C ASN A 136 7.42 0.06 6.65
N SER A 137 8.17 -0.45 5.68
CA SER A 137 9.20 -1.47 5.85
C SER A 137 10.36 -1.05 6.78
N ILE A 138 10.61 0.26 6.92
CA ILE A 138 11.67 0.82 7.76
C ILE A 138 11.38 0.74 9.27
N GLN A 139 10.19 0.29 9.68
CA GLN A 139 9.84 0.16 11.09
C GLN A 139 10.70 -0.91 11.75
N ARG A 140 11.19 -0.63 12.95
CA ARG A 140 12.18 -1.44 13.69
C ARG A 140 11.84 -2.93 13.75
N HIS A 141 10.58 -3.28 13.91
CA HIS A 141 10.13 -4.67 14.04
C HIS A 141 9.82 -5.34 12.68
N PHE A 142 9.72 -4.59 11.59
CA PHE A 142 9.53 -5.13 10.25
C PHE A 142 10.86 -5.28 9.50
N PHE A 143 11.77 -4.35 9.73
CA PHE A 143 13.00 -4.20 8.96
C PHE A 143 13.85 -5.48 8.88
N PRO A 144 14.06 -6.27 9.96
CA PRO A 144 14.86 -7.49 9.87
C PRO A 144 14.34 -8.52 8.87
N ALA A 145 13.02 -8.70 8.79
CA ALA A 145 12.44 -9.62 7.81
C ALA A 145 12.47 -9.03 6.39
N VAL A 146 12.33 -7.71 6.25
CA VAL A 146 12.47 -7.01 4.96
C VAL A 146 13.90 -7.14 4.42
N GLU A 147 14.90 -6.90 5.26
CA GLU A 147 16.33 -7.06 4.92
C GLU A 147 16.64 -8.50 4.48
N TYR A 148 16.15 -9.50 5.23
CA TYR A 148 16.27 -10.90 4.88
C TYR A 148 15.71 -11.20 3.48
N PHE A 149 14.47 -10.86 3.20
CA PHE A 149 13.87 -11.14 1.88
C PHE A 149 14.47 -10.29 0.75
N SER A 150 14.98 -9.12 1.06
CA SER A 150 15.72 -8.31 0.09
C SER A 150 17.05 -8.98 -0.34
N ALA A 151 17.66 -9.76 0.55
CA ALA A 151 18.87 -10.50 0.26
C ALA A 151 18.60 -11.87 -0.40
N GLU A 152 17.56 -12.59 0.06
CA GLU A 152 17.35 -13.98 -0.30
C GLU A 152 16.40 -14.19 -1.49
N ALA A 153 15.44 -13.29 -1.74
CA ALA A 153 14.55 -13.42 -2.89
C ALA A 153 15.30 -13.13 -4.20
N GLU A 154 15.01 -13.90 -5.25
CA GLU A 154 15.58 -13.66 -6.58
C GLU A 154 15.28 -12.24 -7.09
N ARG A 155 14.06 -11.74 -6.79
CA ARG A 155 13.60 -10.40 -7.14
C ARG A 155 12.86 -9.75 -5.96
N CYS A 156 13.21 -8.49 -5.64
CA CYS A 156 12.58 -7.75 -4.54
C CYS A 156 12.26 -6.31 -4.96
N PHE A 157 10.96 -5.95 -4.99
CA PHE A 157 10.52 -4.63 -5.43
C PHE A 157 9.69 -3.91 -4.36
N PHE A 158 10.00 -2.63 -4.17
CA PHE A 158 9.43 -1.77 -3.16
C PHE A 158 8.56 -0.72 -3.80
N PHE A 159 7.24 -0.81 -3.62
CA PHE A 159 6.26 0.13 -4.17
C PHE A 159 5.86 1.15 -3.11
N THR A 160 5.96 2.44 -3.42
CA THR A 160 5.51 3.51 -2.53
C THR A 160 5.24 4.80 -3.28
N ALA A 161 4.34 5.63 -2.74
CA ALA A 161 4.17 7.00 -3.19
C ALA A 161 5.18 7.97 -2.52
N THR A 162 5.60 7.64 -1.29
CA THR A 162 6.36 8.53 -0.40
C THR A 162 7.51 7.78 0.25
N PRO A 163 8.64 7.59 -0.44
CA PRO A 163 9.79 6.92 0.16
C PRO A 163 10.29 7.69 1.39
N LYS A 164 10.60 6.95 2.46
CA LYS A 164 11.12 7.52 3.70
C LYS A 164 12.62 7.30 3.80
N TYR A 165 13.37 8.37 3.91
CA TYR A 165 14.82 8.35 4.05
C TYR A 165 15.25 8.63 5.49
N SER A 166 16.42 8.11 5.86
CA SER A 166 17.04 8.36 7.17
C SER A 166 18.52 8.60 6.99
N ASN A 167 19.00 9.68 7.60
CA ASN A 167 20.44 9.97 7.69
C ASN A 167 20.96 9.70 9.12
N VAL A 168 20.14 9.10 9.99
CA VAL A 168 20.51 8.78 11.37
C VAL A 168 21.15 7.40 11.41
N ILE A 169 22.35 7.33 11.97
CA ILE A 169 23.09 6.07 12.13
C ILE A 169 22.25 5.07 12.96
N GLY A 170 22.14 3.84 12.47
CA GLY A 170 21.37 2.77 13.12
C GLY A 170 19.84 2.88 12.96
N LYS A 171 19.36 3.82 12.14
CA LYS A 171 17.94 3.93 11.80
C LYS A 171 17.73 3.59 10.32
N ALA A 172 16.94 2.57 10.06
CA ALA A 172 16.60 2.16 8.70
C ALA A 172 15.96 3.30 7.90
N GLY A 173 16.31 3.39 6.62
CA GLY A 173 15.75 4.33 5.66
C GLY A 173 15.80 3.75 4.25
N MET A 174 14.88 4.12 3.39
CA MET A 174 14.82 3.63 2.00
C MET A 174 15.95 4.19 1.10
N ASN A 175 16.86 4.97 1.65
CA ASN A 175 18.12 5.36 1.03
C ASN A 175 19.25 4.33 1.25
N ASP A 176 19.01 3.27 1.99
CA ASP A 176 19.89 2.12 2.08
C ASP A 176 19.78 1.29 0.78
N THR A 177 20.76 1.46 -0.10
CA THR A 177 20.75 0.80 -1.42
C THR A 177 21.07 -0.69 -1.36
N GLU A 178 21.68 -1.18 -0.28
CA GLU A 178 21.93 -2.62 -0.10
C GLU A 178 20.61 -3.35 0.12
N VAL A 179 19.71 -2.75 0.89
CA VAL A 179 18.38 -3.32 1.15
C VAL A 179 17.37 -2.96 0.06
N TYR A 180 17.27 -1.70 -0.31
CA TYR A 180 16.17 -1.22 -1.18
C TYR A 180 16.53 -1.14 -2.66
N GLY A 181 17.80 -1.23 -3.02
CA GLY A 181 18.28 -0.93 -4.37
C GLY A 181 18.12 0.56 -4.71
N SER A 182 18.20 0.87 -5.99
CA SER A 182 17.96 2.22 -6.51
C SER A 182 16.48 2.46 -6.81
N ILE A 183 16.11 3.73 -7.05
CA ILE A 183 14.80 4.05 -7.64
C ILE A 183 14.86 3.68 -9.13
N ILE A 184 14.18 2.60 -9.50
CA ILE A 184 14.14 2.08 -10.88
C ILE A 184 13.03 2.68 -11.73
N ALA A 185 11.96 3.17 -11.09
CA ALA A 185 10.90 3.91 -11.76
C ALA A 185 10.35 5.01 -10.85
N LYS A 186 10.15 6.20 -11.41
CA LYS A 186 9.59 7.35 -10.69
C LYS A 186 8.59 8.09 -11.57
N VAL A 187 7.35 8.15 -11.10
CA VAL A 187 6.25 8.85 -11.80
C VAL A 187 5.80 10.02 -10.95
N PRO A 188 6.01 11.28 -11.38
CA PRO A 188 5.56 12.44 -10.63
C PRO A 188 4.05 12.62 -10.65
N ALA A 189 3.42 12.99 -9.52
CA ALA A 189 1.99 13.25 -9.45
C ALA A 189 1.50 14.30 -10.47
N PRO A 190 2.20 15.44 -10.70
CA PRO A 190 1.80 16.42 -11.72
C PRO A 190 1.68 15.83 -13.12
N GLN A 191 2.55 14.89 -13.50
CA GLN A 191 2.47 14.21 -14.80
C GLN A 191 1.20 13.39 -14.94
N LEU A 192 0.79 12.68 -13.87
CA LEU A 192 -0.45 11.89 -13.89
C LEU A 192 -1.70 12.77 -13.92
N VAL A 193 -1.67 13.94 -13.28
CA VAL A 193 -2.74 14.94 -13.34
C VAL A 193 -2.85 15.51 -14.76
N GLN A 194 -1.74 15.93 -15.37
CA GLN A 194 -1.71 16.47 -16.73
C GLN A 194 -2.25 15.47 -17.75
N ASN A 195 -1.97 14.17 -17.56
CA ASN A 195 -2.46 13.10 -18.41
C ASN A 195 -3.89 12.65 -18.07
N GLY A 196 -4.57 13.27 -17.10
CA GLY A 196 -5.92 12.92 -16.68
C GLY A 196 -6.06 11.56 -15.98
N TYR A 197 -4.96 10.99 -15.48
CA TYR A 197 -4.98 9.68 -14.82
C TYR A 197 -5.33 9.75 -13.33
N ILE A 198 -5.08 10.88 -12.69
CA ILE A 198 -5.50 11.19 -11.32
C ILE A 198 -6.08 12.59 -11.24
N ILE A 199 -6.99 12.80 -10.32
CA ILE A 199 -7.59 14.12 -10.05
C ILE A 199 -6.59 14.92 -9.20
N PRO A 200 -6.36 16.22 -9.51
CA PRO A 200 -5.51 17.06 -8.67
C PRO A 200 -6.11 17.19 -7.27
N PRO A 201 -5.32 17.05 -6.19
CA PRO A 201 -5.82 17.25 -4.84
C PRO A 201 -6.22 18.71 -4.65
N LYS A 202 -7.44 18.93 -4.15
CA LYS A 202 -7.88 20.25 -3.69
C LYS A 202 -7.54 20.36 -2.20
N VAL A 203 -6.63 21.26 -1.85
CA VAL A 203 -6.25 21.49 -0.45
C VAL A 203 -6.92 22.78 0.01
N ILE A 204 -7.80 22.68 1.01
CA ILE A 204 -8.40 23.82 1.68
C ILE A 204 -7.72 23.93 3.04
N CYS A 205 -6.93 24.99 3.24
CA CYS A 205 -6.30 25.27 4.53
C CYS A 205 -7.11 26.34 5.25
N LYS A 206 -7.70 26.00 6.41
CA LYS A 206 -8.23 26.98 7.33
C LYS A 206 -7.26 27.15 8.50
N GLN A 207 -6.77 28.37 8.68
CA GLN A 207 -5.95 28.72 9.83
C GLN A 207 -6.87 29.10 10.98
N MET A 208 -6.91 28.26 12.03
CA MET A 208 -7.62 28.56 13.27
C MET A 208 -6.62 29.12 14.30
N ARG A 209 -6.97 30.22 14.97
CA ARG A 209 -6.19 30.73 16.12
C ARG A 209 -6.55 29.90 17.34
N LEU A 210 -5.63 29.05 17.78
CA LEU A 210 -5.77 28.24 18.98
C LEU A 210 -5.48 29.09 20.21
N SER A 211 -6.51 29.66 20.80
CA SER A 211 -6.38 30.41 22.07
C SER A 211 -6.93 29.67 23.29
N VAL A 212 -7.29 28.38 23.19
CA VAL A 212 -8.07 27.66 24.17
C VAL A 212 -7.44 26.31 24.55
N LYS A 213 -7.69 25.81 25.77
CA LYS A 213 -7.18 24.55 26.31
C LYS A 213 -7.67 23.33 25.51
N GLY A 214 -6.86 22.24 25.47
CA GLY A 214 -6.98 21.14 24.53
C GLY A 214 -8.31 20.37 24.42
N GLU A 215 -9.19 20.45 25.43
CA GLU A 215 -10.52 19.81 25.40
C GLU A 215 -11.53 20.60 24.54
N ASP A 216 -11.51 21.93 24.64
CA ASP A 216 -12.37 22.81 23.83
C ASP A 216 -12.02 22.77 22.34
N ILE A 217 -10.76 22.43 22.01
CA ILE A 217 -10.32 22.30 20.62
C ILE A 217 -10.96 21.06 19.96
N ALA A 218 -11.01 19.94 20.68
CA ALA A 218 -11.58 18.70 20.16
C ALA A 218 -13.09 18.86 19.88
N GLN A 219 -13.81 19.52 20.76
CA GLN A 219 -15.24 19.77 20.60
C GLN A 219 -15.53 20.72 19.44
N ARG A 220 -14.81 21.84 19.33
CA ARG A 220 -14.94 22.77 18.20
C ARG A 220 -14.56 22.17 16.84
N ASP A 221 -13.53 21.32 16.81
CA ASP A 221 -13.16 20.60 15.60
C ASP A 221 -14.26 19.63 15.16
N CYS A 222 -14.92 18.96 16.12
CA CYS A 222 -16.06 18.10 15.85
C CYS A 222 -17.26 18.88 15.36
N GLU A 223 -17.67 19.97 16.03
CA GLU A 223 -18.77 20.83 15.61
C GLU A 223 -18.52 21.40 14.19
N TYR A 224 -17.31 21.84 13.92
CA TYR A 224 -16.95 22.35 12.59
C TYR A 224 -16.99 21.28 11.49
N LEU A 225 -16.52 20.07 11.77
CA LEU A 225 -16.58 18.95 10.82
C LEU A 225 -18.02 18.49 10.59
N LEU A 226 -18.84 18.45 11.65
CA LEU A 226 -20.27 18.17 11.56
C LEU A 226 -21.00 19.21 10.70
N ASP A 227 -20.73 20.50 10.92
CA ASP A 227 -21.32 21.56 10.11
C ASP A 227 -20.92 21.46 8.64
N LEU A 228 -19.67 21.11 8.32
CA LEU A 228 -19.22 20.85 6.96
C LEU A 228 -19.92 19.64 6.30
N ILE A 229 -20.26 18.62 7.10
CA ILE A 229 -20.94 17.40 6.62
C ILE A 229 -22.43 17.65 6.43
N LEU A 230 -23.07 18.28 7.41
CA LEU A 230 -24.51 18.49 7.44
C LEU A 230 -24.96 19.68 6.57
N ASN A 231 -24.11 20.70 6.44
CA ASN A 231 -24.38 21.94 5.70
C ASN A 231 -23.34 22.24 4.61
N PRO A 232 -23.16 21.39 3.61
CA PRO A 232 -22.13 21.54 2.58
C PRO A 232 -22.24 22.85 1.78
N LYS A 233 -23.40 23.51 1.79
CA LYS A 233 -23.65 24.79 1.09
C LYS A 233 -23.03 26.02 1.78
N GLN A 234 -22.57 25.90 3.02
CA GLN A 234 -21.95 27.01 3.77
C GLN A 234 -20.44 27.15 3.52
N VAL A 235 -19.83 26.26 2.76
CA VAL A 235 -18.44 26.39 2.36
C VAL A 235 -18.33 27.51 1.33
N THR A 236 -18.15 28.74 1.78
CA THR A 236 -17.90 29.91 0.91
C THR A 236 -16.63 29.69 0.13
N VAL A 237 -16.77 29.46 -1.15
CA VAL A 237 -15.69 29.26 -2.10
C VAL A 237 -15.22 30.64 -2.53
N THR A 238 -13.97 30.99 -2.26
CA THR A 238 -13.30 32.17 -2.80
C THR A 238 -13.22 32.05 -4.32
N GLU A 239 -13.31 33.17 -5.03
CA GLU A 239 -13.35 33.26 -6.50
C GLU A 239 -12.40 32.28 -7.22
N GLY A 240 -12.93 31.51 -8.16
CA GLY A 240 -12.18 30.60 -9.02
C GLY A 240 -12.21 29.10 -8.62
N LEU A 241 -12.92 28.75 -7.56
CA LEU A 241 -13.09 27.35 -7.14
C LEU A 241 -14.45 26.80 -7.59
N VAL A 242 -14.46 25.60 -8.20
CA VAL A 242 -15.67 24.91 -8.62
C VAL A 242 -16.44 24.45 -7.37
N ASP A 243 -17.73 24.73 -7.32
CA ASP A 243 -18.61 24.29 -6.26
C ASP A 243 -18.90 22.79 -6.37
N TYR A 244 -18.35 21.99 -5.45
CA TYR A 244 -18.61 20.56 -5.35
C TYR A 244 -19.66 20.20 -4.30
N SER A 245 -20.39 21.16 -3.76
CA SER A 245 -21.35 20.96 -2.66
C SER A 245 -22.49 19.98 -2.99
N ASN A 246 -22.75 19.72 -4.26
CA ASN A 246 -23.82 18.83 -4.70
C ASN A 246 -23.34 17.42 -5.12
N SER A 247 -22.05 17.10 -5.01
CA SER A 247 -21.49 15.83 -5.52
C SER A 247 -20.75 14.99 -4.49
N VAL A 248 -20.85 15.30 -3.19
CA VAL A 248 -20.10 14.56 -2.16
C VAL A 248 -20.95 13.45 -1.58
N ASP A 249 -20.88 12.26 -2.17
CA ASP A 249 -21.52 11.05 -1.67
C ASP A 249 -20.77 10.40 -0.48
N LYS A 250 -19.50 10.75 -0.26
CA LYS A 250 -18.65 10.15 0.78
C LYS A 250 -17.68 11.18 1.36
N VAL A 251 -17.59 11.21 2.69
CA VAL A 251 -16.62 12.03 3.44
C VAL A 251 -15.66 11.12 4.19
N LEU A 252 -14.35 11.30 3.98
CA LEU A 252 -13.31 10.64 4.75
C LEU A 252 -12.78 11.60 5.81
N ILE A 253 -12.96 11.26 7.08
CA ILE A 253 -12.47 12.03 8.21
C ILE A 253 -11.22 11.37 8.77
N CYS A 254 -10.10 12.08 8.75
CA CYS A 254 -8.84 11.65 9.35
C CYS A 254 -8.59 12.42 10.64
N ALA A 255 -8.70 11.74 11.77
CA ALA A 255 -8.47 12.35 13.09
C ALA A 255 -7.10 11.98 13.66
N LYS A 256 -6.46 12.93 14.34
CA LYS A 256 -5.14 12.74 14.96
C LYS A 256 -5.18 11.79 16.17
N ALA A 257 -6.32 11.69 16.85
CA ALA A 257 -6.49 10.83 18.01
C ALA A 257 -7.90 10.21 18.04
N THR A 258 -8.01 9.01 18.61
CA THR A 258 -9.26 8.25 18.72
C THR A 258 -10.38 9.02 19.43
N LYS A 259 -10.04 9.87 20.41
CA LYS A 259 -11.01 10.72 21.12
C LYS A 259 -11.77 11.68 20.18
N HIS A 260 -11.15 12.15 19.11
CA HIS A 260 -11.81 13.00 18.11
C HIS A 260 -12.86 12.21 17.30
N ILE A 261 -12.56 10.94 17.00
CA ILE A 261 -13.48 10.05 16.30
C ILE A 261 -14.69 9.71 17.19
N ILE A 262 -14.45 9.42 18.47
CA ILE A 262 -15.47 9.11 19.46
C ILE A 262 -16.40 10.34 19.65
N GLY A 263 -15.83 11.54 19.75
CA GLY A 263 -16.62 12.77 19.83
C GLY A 263 -17.54 12.98 18.64
N LEU A 264 -17.06 12.71 17.42
CA LEU A 264 -17.88 12.78 16.19
C LEU A 264 -19.02 11.76 16.19
N LEU A 265 -18.76 10.53 16.64
CA LEU A 265 -19.76 9.45 16.67
C LEU A 265 -20.84 9.69 17.74
N SER A 266 -20.49 10.32 18.87
CA SER A 266 -21.47 10.60 19.94
C SER A 266 -22.45 11.74 19.62
N GLU A 267 -22.16 12.54 18.59
CA GLU A 267 -23.01 13.65 18.15
C GLU A 267 -23.87 13.31 16.90
N THR A 268 -23.68 12.11 16.32
CA THR A 268 -24.37 11.66 15.10
C THR A 268 -25.49 10.64 15.37
N ASP A 269 -25.77 10.29 16.62
CA ASP A 269 -26.97 9.56 17.05
C ASP A 269 -28.14 10.54 17.27
#